data_028e3a830054542b95b6ece68e026cce
#
_entry.id   028e3a830054542b95b6ece68e026cce
#
_cell.length_a   1.000
_cell.length_b   1.000
_cell.length_c   1.000
_cell.angle_alpha   90.00
_cell.angle_beta   90.00
_cell.angle_gamma   90.00
#
_symmetry.space_group_name_H-M   'P 1'
#
loop_
_entity.id
_entity.type
_entity.pdbx_description
1 polymer ?
#
loop_
_entity_poly.entity_id
_entity_poly.type
_entity_poly.pdbx_seq_one_letter_code
_entity_poly.pdbx_strand_id
1 'polypeptide(L)'
;AGGANPCSAYIDLNEIDATKLIIDQTLYWYLADSEDEAIYITGMLNSDALSDLISDFQPDGGFGKRHIHTIPYKVIPRYEPDNPSHERVVVATERLISAWRNKCANNDIGLLVGPNSSTLSSRRRRQQVAIKELDEYGEYAEVCAAVLGL
;
A
#
# COMPACT_ATOMS: atom_id res chain seq x y z
N ALA A 1 -10.52 -7.87 6.70
CA ALA A 1 -10.86 -6.59 6.11
C ALA A 1 -11.42 -6.82 4.72
N GLY A 2 -12.73 -6.71 4.55
CA GLY A 2 -13.37 -6.85 3.24
C GLY A 2 -13.20 -5.57 2.43
N GLY A 3 -12.23 -5.55 1.53
CA GLY A 3 -12.04 -4.47 0.57
C GLY A 3 -11.62 -5.06 -0.77
N ALA A 4 -12.04 -4.43 -1.87
CA ALA A 4 -11.70 -4.90 -3.21
C ALA A 4 -10.19 -4.73 -3.51
N ASN A 5 -9.52 -3.76 -2.88
CA ASN A 5 -8.13 -3.45 -3.13
C ASN A 5 -7.24 -3.88 -1.96
N PRO A 6 -6.08 -4.48 -2.22
CA PRO A 6 -5.08 -4.69 -1.20
C PRO A 6 -4.68 -3.34 -0.59
N CYS A 7 -4.30 -3.36 0.66
CA CYS A 7 -3.80 -2.19 1.37
C CYS A 7 -2.74 -2.69 2.35
N SER A 8 -1.54 -2.15 2.25
CA SER A 8 -0.42 -2.55 3.10
C SER A 8 0.25 -1.36 3.75
N ALA A 9 0.97 -1.62 4.82
CA ALA A 9 1.88 -0.72 5.48
C ALA A 9 3.05 -1.53 6.02
N TYR A 10 4.22 -0.92 6.13
CA TYR A 10 5.35 -1.52 6.81
C TYR A 10 5.58 -0.86 8.17
N ILE A 11 6.24 -1.58 9.04
CA ILE A 11 6.63 -1.14 10.38
C ILE A 11 8.11 -1.45 10.55
N ASP A 12 8.89 -0.44 10.89
CA ASP A 12 10.27 -0.64 11.36
C ASP A 12 10.23 -1.14 12.81
N LEU A 13 10.73 -2.36 13.02
CA LEU A 13 10.78 -2.98 14.34
C LEU A 13 11.79 -2.29 15.28
N ASN A 14 12.69 -1.45 14.76
CA ASN A 14 13.57 -0.63 15.58
C ASN A 14 12.86 0.60 16.19
N GLU A 15 11.75 1.04 15.56
CA GLU A 15 10.97 2.18 16.03
C GLU A 15 9.89 1.81 17.05
N ILE A 16 9.62 0.53 17.23
CA ILE A 16 8.57 0.04 18.12
C ILE A 16 9.09 -1.01 19.09
N ASP A 17 8.42 -1.16 20.23
CA ASP A 17 8.65 -2.28 21.13
C ASP A 17 7.96 -3.53 20.57
N ALA A 18 8.70 -4.36 19.83
CA ALA A 18 8.17 -5.56 19.18
C ALA A 18 7.50 -6.53 20.16
N THR A 19 7.83 -6.48 21.46
CA THR A 19 7.18 -7.32 22.49
C THR A 19 5.73 -6.91 22.77
N LYS A 20 5.36 -5.69 22.35
CA LYS A 20 3.99 -5.14 22.49
C LYS A 20 3.21 -5.17 21.17
N LEU A 21 3.82 -5.66 20.09
CA LEU A 21 3.14 -5.77 18.80
C LEU A 21 2.19 -6.98 18.82
N ILE A 22 0.92 -6.72 18.63
CA ILE A 22 -0.10 -7.75 18.45
C ILE A 22 -0.65 -7.61 17.03
N ILE A 23 -0.51 -8.67 16.23
CA ILE A 23 -1.05 -8.71 14.88
C ILE A 23 -2.37 -9.48 14.93
N ASP A 24 -3.46 -8.81 14.55
CA ASP A 24 -4.78 -9.43 14.47
C ASP A 24 -4.82 -10.52 13.38
N GLN A 25 -5.51 -11.62 13.66
CA GLN A 25 -5.65 -12.75 12.74
C GLN A 25 -6.30 -12.41 11.38
N THR A 26 -6.92 -11.26 11.28
CA THR A 26 -7.52 -10.77 10.01
C THR A 26 -6.52 -10.06 9.11
N LEU A 27 -5.29 -9.86 9.56
CA LEU A 27 -4.20 -9.26 8.81
C LEU A 27 -3.26 -10.34 8.29
N TYR A 28 -2.80 -10.17 7.06
CA TYR A 28 -1.64 -10.90 6.55
C TYR A 28 -0.39 -10.10 6.84
N TRP A 29 0.66 -10.78 7.23
CA TRP A 29 1.93 -10.14 7.53
C TRP A 29 3.10 -10.93 6.92
N TYR A 30 4.15 -10.23 6.64
CA TYR A 30 5.39 -10.76 6.10
C TYR A 30 6.57 -10.07 6.81
N LEU A 31 7.59 -10.84 7.14
CA LEU A 31 8.84 -10.31 7.67
C LEU A 31 9.80 -10.11 6.48
N ALA A 32 10.06 -8.86 6.15
CA ALA A 32 10.99 -8.50 5.09
C ALA A 32 12.43 -8.66 5.54
N ASP A 33 13.32 -9.02 4.63
CA ASP A 33 14.75 -9.19 4.88
C ASP A 33 15.49 -7.84 4.97
N SER A 34 14.87 -6.76 4.42
CA SER A 34 15.40 -5.40 4.47
C SER A 34 14.27 -4.37 4.47
N GLU A 35 14.61 -3.12 4.84
CA GLU A 35 13.68 -2.00 4.77
C GLU A 35 13.25 -1.73 3.32
N ASP A 36 14.18 -1.76 2.37
CA ASP A 36 13.89 -1.56 0.95
C ASP A 36 12.91 -2.61 0.42
N GLU A 37 13.05 -3.88 0.82
CA GLU A 37 12.08 -4.92 0.48
C GLU A 37 10.69 -4.60 1.06
N ALA A 38 10.63 -4.16 2.32
CA ALA A 38 9.37 -3.79 2.95
C ALA A 38 8.69 -2.61 2.24
N ILE A 39 9.47 -1.60 1.84
CA ILE A 39 8.99 -0.43 1.09
C ILE A 39 8.53 -0.84 -0.32
N TYR A 40 9.33 -1.66 -1.02
CA TYR A 40 8.98 -2.19 -2.33
C TYR A 40 7.64 -2.94 -2.30
N ILE A 41 7.50 -3.92 -1.40
CA ILE A 41 6.27 -4.71 -1.26
C ILE A 41 5.09 -3.80 -0.90
N THR A 42 5.30 -2.83 0.00
CA THR A 42 4.26 -1.87 0.39
C THR A 42 3.83 -1.02 -0.81
N GLY A 43 4.77 -0.52 -1.59
CA GLY A 43 4.50 0.23 -2.81
C GLY A 43 3.71 -0.60 -3.82
N MET A 44 4.19 -1.78 -4.15
CA MET A 44 3.52 -2.66 -5.11
C MET A 44 2.10 -3.02 -4.68
N LEU A 45 1.90 -3.40 -3.41
CA LEU A 45 0.57 -3.78 -2.88
C LEU A 45 -0.44 -2.63 -2.83
N ASN A 46 0.03 -1.39 -2.75
CA ASN A 46 -0.84 -0.20 -2.72
C ASN A 46 -1.05 0.41 -4.12
N SER A 47 -0.41 -0.11 -5.16
CA SER A 47 -0.53 0.43 -6.51
C SER A 47 -1.89 0.12 -7.15
N ASP A 48 -2.41 1.09 -7.91
CA ASP A 48 -3.59 0.87 -8.73
C ASP A 48 -3.32 -0.19 -9.81
N ALA A 49 -2.13 -0.18 -10.41
CA ALA A 49 -1.73 -1.15 -11.43
C ALA A 49 -1.87 -2.61 -10.95
N LEU A 50 -1.43 -2.91 -9.72
CA LEU A 50 -1.66 -4.24 -9.14
C LEU A 50 -3.14 -4.49 -8.88
N SER A 51 -3.86 -3.52 -8.32
CA SER A 51 -5.28 -3.65 -8.02
C SER A 51 -6.09 -3.96 -9.28
N ASP A 52 -5.80 -3.28 -10.38
CA ASP A 52 -6.45 -3.51 -11.67
C ASP A 52 -6.10 -4.89 -12.24
N LEU A 53 -4.82 -5.26 -12.19
CA LEU A 53 -4.34 -6.56 -12.68
C LEU A 53 -4.99 -7.75 -11.98
N ILE A 54 -5.25 -7.64 -10.67
CA ILE A 54 -5.84 -8.75 -9.89
C ILE A 54 -7.36 -8.68 -9.78
N SER A 55 -8.00 -7.60 -10.23
CA SER A 55 -9.45 -7.38 -10.05
C SER A 55 -10.30 -8.48 -10.63
N ASP A 56 -9.93 -9.01 -11.80
CA ASP A 56 -10.68 -10.03 -12.52
C ASP A 56 -10.58 -11.42 -11.88
N PHE A 57 -9.58 -11.61 -11.02
CA PHE A 57 -9.36 -12.86 -10.28
C PHE A 57 -10.00 -12.85 -8.89
N GLN A 58 -10.64 -11.75 -8.52
CA GLN A 58 -11.28 -11.65 -7.20
C GLN A 58 -12.69 -12.23 -7.26
N PRO A 59 -13.00 -13.30 -6.51
CA PRO A 59 -14.33 -13.88 -6.51
C PRO A 59 -15.35 -12.91 -5.89
N ASP A 60 -16.52 -12.86 -6.49
CA ASP A 60 -17.67 -12.21 -5.92
C ASP A 60 -18.16 -13.02 -4.70
N GLY A 61 -18.21 -12.39 -3.55
CA GLY A 61 -18.79 -12.97 -2.34
C GLY A 61 -20.09 -12.27 -1.98
N GLY A 62 -20.86 -12.84 -1.04
CA GLY A 62 -22.12 -12.26 -0.57
C GLY A 62 -22.01 -10.83 -0.01
N PHE A 63 -20.79 -10.33 0.22
CA PHE A 63 -20.47 -8.97 0.68
C PHE A 63 -19.55 -8.21 -0.29
N GLY A 64 -19.54 -8.56 -1.58
CA GLY A 64 -18.69 -7.99 -2.63
C GLY A 64 -17.45 -8.81 -2.93
N LYS A 65 -16.57 -8.27 -3.79
CA LYS A 65 -15.33 -8.94 -4.19
C LYS A 65 -14.45 -9.26 -2.98
N ARG A 66 -13.98 -10.50 -2.93
CA ARG A 66 -13.05 -10.97 -1.88
C ARG A 66 -11.62 -10.92 -2.42
N HIS A 67 -10.74 -10.35 -1.64
CA HIS A 67 -9.33 -10.37 -1.95
C HIS A 67 -8.74 -11.78 -1.81
N ILE A 68 -8.14 -12.31 -2.88
CA ILE A 68 -7.35 -13.55 -2.81
C ILE A 68 -5.91 -13.16 -2.54
N HIS A 69 -5.47 -13.31 -1.31
CA HIS A 69 -4.13 -12.92 -0.84
C HIS A 69 -2.98 -13.66 -1.55
N THR A 70 -3.25 -14.78 -2.21
CA THR A 70 -2.22 -15.55 -2.93
C THR A 70 -1.91 -15.01 -4.31
N ILE A 71 -2.80 -14.22 -4.93
CA ILE A 71 -2.57 -13.66 -6.27
C ILE A 71 -1.43 -12.64 -6.29
N PRO A 72 -1.36 -11.66 -5.38
CA PRO A 72 -0.25 -10.71 -5.35
C PRO A 72 1.12 -11.37 -5.32
N TYR A 73 1.30 -12.46 -4.59
CA TYR A 73 2.56 -13.21 -4.54
C TYR A 73 2.98 -13.84 -5.86
N LYS A 74 2.03 -14.04 -6.78
CA LYS A 74 2.31 -14.62 -8.10
C LYS A 74 2.61 -13.57 -9.16
N VAL A 75 2.13 -12.37 -8.97
CA VAL A 75 2.21 -11.30 -9.98
C VAL A 75 3.24 -10.24 -9.63
N ILE A 76 3.49 -9.99 -8.33
CA ILE A 76 4.56 -9.09 -7.91
C ILE A 76 5.90 -9.84 -8.05
N PRO A 77 6.86 -9.32 -8.85
CA PRO A 77 8.20 -9.87 -8.89
C PRO A 77 8.84 -9.84 -7.50
N ARG A 78 9.63 -10.88 -7.18
CA ARG A 78 10.38 -10.91 -5.94
C ARG A 78 11.37 -9.75 -5.93
N TYR A 79 11.49 -9.07 -4.79
CA TYR A 79 12.46 -7.99 -4.63
C TYR A 79 13.90 -8.47 -4.86
N GLU A 80 14.65 -7.72 -5.63
CA GLU A 80 16.06 -7.93 -5.94
C GLU A 80 16.79 -6.61 -5.70
N PRO A 81 17.73 -6.53 -4.73
CA PRO A 81 18.39 -5.29 -4.34
C PRO A 81 19.15 -4.60 -5.48
N ASP A 82 19.73 -5.39 -6.40
CA ASP A 82 20.54 -4.89 -7.51
C ASP A 82 19.70 -4.60 -8.78
N ASN A 83 18.37 -4.68 -8.69
CA ASN A 83 17.49 -4.43 -9.82
C ASN A 83 17.08 -2.96 -9.87
N PRO A 84 17.54 -2.18 -10.88
CA PRO A 84 17.24 -0.76 -10.95
C PRO A 84 15.73 -0.42 -11.01
N SER A 85 14.90 -1.32 -11.55
CA SER A 85 13.46 -1.13 -11.60
C SER A 85 12.83 -1.26 -10.21
N HIS A 86 13.33 -2.19 -9.38
CA HIS A 86 12.87 -2.35 -8.01
C HIS A 86 13.33 -1.20 -7.12
N GLU A 87 14.58 -0.73 -7.29
CA GLU A 87 15.10 0.44 -6.59
C GLU A 87 14.26 1.70 -6.91
N ARG A 88 13.87 1.89 -8.17
CA ARG A 88 12.99 3.01 -8.54
C ARG A 88 11.63 2.96 -7.82
N VAL A 89 11.05 1.76 -7.64
CA VAL A 89 9.81 1.60 -6.86
C VAL A 89 10.03 1.99 -5.41
N VAL A 90 11.14 1.56 -4.79
CA VAL A 90 11.49 1.93 -3.41
C VAL A 90 11.55 3.45 -3.29
N VAL A 91 12.36 4.11 -4.10
CA VAL A 91 12.56 5.57 -4.05
C VAL A 91 11.25 6.34 -4.28
N ALA A 92 10.46 5.94 -5.28
CA ALA A 92 9.17 6.60 -5.56
C ALA A 92 8.17 6.39 -4.42
N THR A 93 8.15 5.20 -3.82
CA THR A 93 7.28 4.89 -2.67
C THR A 93 7.66 5.72 -1.45
N GLU A 94 8.95 5.84 -1.13
CA GLU A 94 9.43 6.68 -0.02
C GLU A 94 9.07 8.16 -0.20
N ARG A 95 9.27 8.68 -1.42
CA ARG A 95 8.87 10.07 -1.75
C ARG A 95 7.38 10.29 -1.53
N LEU A 96 6.55 9.38 -2.02
CA LEU A 96 5.11 9.46 -1.85
C LEU A 96 4.70 9.38 -0.37
N ILE A 97 5.31 8.48 0.42
CA ILE A 97 5.08 8.38 1.87
C ILE A 97 5.48 9.68 2.57
N SER A 98 6.64 10.24 2.22
CA SER A 98 7.13 11.48 2.80
C SER A 98 6.22 12.68 2.47
N ALA A 99 5.79 12.80 1.23
CA ALA A 99 4.84 13.83 0.80
C ALA A 99 3.49 13.69 1.53
N TRP A 100 3.00 12.47 1.67
CA TRP A 100 1.78 12.19 2.42
C TRP A 100 1.91 12.56 3.90
N ARG A 101 3.02 12.18 4.55
CA ARG A 101 3.32 12.54 5.96
C ARG A 101 3.36 14.06 6.14
N ASN A 102 4.00 14.78 5.21
CA ASN A 102 4.06 16.25 5.23
C ASN A 102 2.67 16.89 5.06
N LYS A 103 1.86 16.38 4.13
CA LYS A 103 0.47 16.83 3.94
C LYS A 103 -0.34 16.66 5.23
N CYS A 104 -0.21 15.51 5.88
CA CYS A 104 -0.90 15.24 7.14
C CYS A 104 -0.41 16.13 8.29
N ALA A 105 0.89 16.40 8.40
CA ALA A 105 1.47 17.22 9.45
C ALA A 105 1.08 18.70 9.31
N ASN A 106 0.95 19.17 8.09
CA ASN A 106 0.76 20.61 7.83
C ASN A 106 -0.70 21.05 7.79
N ASN A 107 -1.68 20.16 7.58
CA ASN A 107 -3.01 20.69 7.28
C ASN A 107 -4.24 19.89 7.65
N ASP A 108 -4.23 18.59 7.90
CA ASP A 108 -5.58 18.04 7.94
C ASP A 108 -5.71 16.71 8.70
N ILE A 109 -5.88 16.85 9.99
CA ILE A 109 -6.47 15.79 10.83
C ILE A 109 -7.77 15.26 10.19
N GLY A 110 -8.52 16.09 9.44
CA GLY A 110 -9.70 15.69 8.70
C GLY A 110 -9.47 14.60 7.66
N LEU A 111 -8.30 14.56 7.02
CA LEU A 111 -7.92 13.47 6.11
C LEU A 111 -7.71 12.14 6.85
N LEU A 112 -7.14 12.19 8.06
CA LEU A 112 -6.86 11.00 8.87
C LEU A 112 -8.07 10.53 9.67
N VAL A 113 -8.73 11.46 10.37
CA VAL A 113 -9.83 11.15 11.31
C VAL A 113 -11.19 11.34 10.69
N GLY A 114 -11.34 12.36 9.84
CA GLY A 114 -12.63 12.79 9.27
C GLY A 114 -13.63 13.26 10.33
N PRO A 115 -14.83 13.66 9.92
CA PRO A 115 -15.90 13.98 10.86
C PRO A 115 -16.27 12.76 11.69
N ASN A 116 -16.73 12.97 12.92
CA ASN A 116 -17.08 11.90 13.88
C ASN A 116 -18.08 10.84 13.34
N SER A 117 -18.87 11.21 12.34
CA SER A 117 -19.81 10.32 11.65
C SER A 117 -19.19 9.50 10.51
N SER A 118 -17.89 9.66 10.21
CA SER A 118 -17.26 8.99 9.08
C SER A 118 -16.95 7.55 9.36
N THR A 119 -17.40 6.66 8.47
CA THR A 119 -16.98 5.26 8.49
C THR A 119 -15.50 5.12 8.09
N LEU A 120 -14.89 3.99 8.47
CA LEU A 120 -13.52 3.67 8.07
C LEU A 120 -13.37 3.64 6.53
N SER A 121 -14.36 3.11 5.83
CA SER A 121 -14.38 3.09 4.36
C SER A 121 -14.38 4.49 3.76
N SER A 122 -15.17 5.42 4.30
CA SER A 122 -15.19 6.81 3.85
C SER A 122 -13.86 7.52 4.10
N ARG A 123 -13.22 7.25 5.23
CA ARG A 123 -11.89 7.80 5.54
C ARG A 123 -10.83 7.28 4.56
N ARG A 124 -10.77 5.98 4.33
CA ARG A 124 -9.86 5.36 3.36
C ARG A 124 -10.03 5.95 1.96
N ARG A 125 -11.28 6.09 1.50
CA ARG A 125 -11.56 6.68 0.18
C ARG A 125 -11.02 8.11 0.06
N ARG A 126 -11.26 8.95 1.08
CA ARG A 126 -10.73 10.34 1.08
C ARG A 126 -9.20 10.36 1.06
N GLN A 127 -8.56 9.51 1.87
CA GLN A 127 -7.10 9.40 1.89
C GLN A 127 -6.56 8.97 0.53
N GLN A 128 -7.16 7.98 -0.11
CA GLN A 128 -6.75 7.53 -1.45
C GLN A 128 -6.88 8.66 -2.49
N VAL A 129 -7.97 9.41 -2.47
CA VAL A 129 -8.13 10.56 -3.37
C VAL A 129 -7.03 11.60 -3.09
N ALA A 130 -6.81 11.96 -1.83
CA ALA A 130 -5.82 12.96 -1.46
C ALA A 130 -4.37 12.54 -1.74
N ILE A 131 -4.06 11.25 -1.70
CA ILE A 131 -2.75 10.70 -2.08
C ILE A 131 -2.57 10.81 -3.59
N LYS A 132 -3.59 10.52 -4.39
CA LYS A 132 -3.54 10.60 -5.85
C LYS A 132 -3.39 12.04 -6.39
N GLU A 133 -3.67 13.03 -5.55
CA GLU A 133 -3.47 14.45 -5.87
C GLU A 133 -2.06 14.96 -5.53
N LEU A 134 -1.18 14.12 -4.97
CA LEU A 134 0.22 14.48 -4.71
C LEU A 134 1.03 14.43 -6.01
N ASP A 135 1.96 15.37 -6.15
CA ASP A 135 2.82 15.46 -7.34
C ASP A 135 3.65 14.18 -7.54
N GLU A 136 4.02 13.52 -6.44
CA GLU A 136 4.81 12.29 -6.43
C GLU A 136 4.03 11.07 -6.91
N TYR A 137 2.69 11.13 -6.93
CA TYR A 137 1.86 9.99 -7.27
C TYR A 137 2.05 9.51 -8.71
N GLY A 138 2.25 10.43 -9.64
CA GLY A 138 2.44 10.11 -11.06
C GLY A 138 3.65 9.21 -11.30
N GLU A 139 4.82 9.61 -10.79
CA GLU A 139 6.05 8.82 -10.87
C GLU A 139 5.88 7.45 -10.20
N TYR A 140 5.32 7.43 -8.99
CA TYR A 140 5.05 6.19 -8.26
C TYR A 140 4.16 5.22 -9.04
N ALA A 141 3.06 5.70 -9.63
CA ALA A 141 2.15 4.86 -10.40
C ALA A 141 2.84 4.27 -11.65
N GLU A 142 3.63 5.09 -12.36
CA GLU A 142 4.36 4.68 -13.55
C GLU A 142 5.41 3.60 -13.25
N VAL A 143 6.23 3.77 -12.22
CA VAL A 143 7.27 2.78 -11.90
C VAL A 143 6.68 1.46 -11.40
N CYS A 144 5.57 1.49 -10.66
CA CYS A 144 4.87 0.27 -10.24
C CYS A 144 4.27 -0.47 -11.45
N ALA A 145 3.65 0.24 -12.39
CA ALA A 145 3.11 -0.35 -13.61
C ALA A 145 4.22 -0.98 -14.46
N ALA A 146 5.34 -0.29 -14.63
CA ALA A 146 6.48 -0.78 -15.40
C ALA A 146 7.06 -2.10 -14.85
N VAL A 147 7.12 -2.27 -13.52
CA VAL A 147 7.56 -3.52 -12.89
C VAL A 147 6.58 -4.68 -13.15
N LEU A 148 5.29 -4.38 -13.32
CA LEU A 148 4.26 -5.36 -13.66
C LEU A 148 4.16 -5.64 -15.17
N GLY A 149 4.95 -4.94 -16.01
CA GLY A 149 4.92 -5.09 -17.46
C GLY A 149 3.74 -4.41 -18.15
N LEU A 150 3.20 -3.35 -17.54
CA LEU A 150 2.05 -2.57 -18.00
C LEU A 150 2.49 -1.22 -18.57
#